data_4dd005503f302ad76a4e3b73292ce334
#
_entry.id   4dd005503f302ad76a4e3b73292ce334
#
_cell.length_a   1.000
_cell.length_b   1.000
_cell.length_c   1.000
_cell.angle_alpha   90.00
_cell.angle_beta   90.00
_cell.angle_gamma   90.00
#
_symmetry.space_group_name_H-M   'P 1'
#
loop_
_entity.id
_entity.type
_entity.pdbx_description
1 polymer ?
#
loop_
_entity_poly.entity_id
_entity_poly.type
_entity_poly.pdbx_seq_one_letter_code
_entity_poly.pdbx_strand_id
1 'polypeptide(L)'
;MSSLLKLGPKGDEWTYDKDIKSYNLTRGLPAPGLTLRITQGPTDTSITLAPTLSALVVVDMQNFFLHPSCNDHPTGLAAVERTVEVIKRCREVGVKIIWLNWGLSEDDLNNIPAATERSFGSSLITPPLDHKQARNGFGSDMGDGRGRLLMAGSWNARIYDTLQDVSQVDSDIFCNKNRISGFWNGETPLAKALTAGGFRTLLFTGVNTDQCVLGTLADAYYRGWDCIMVEDCCATTTPGGQDVTIYNTSNGYGFVVDSKSIVDGTLEE
;
A
#
# COMPACT_ATOMS: atom_id res chain seq x y z
N MET A 1 -36.85 0.04 -15.72
CA MET A 1 -35.97 -0.87 -14.95
C MET A 1 -35.09 -0.01 -14.08
N SER A 2 -34.80 -0.41 -12.84
CA SER A 2 -33.90 0.36 -11.97
C SER A 2 -32.52 0.52 -12.62
N SER A 3 -31.97 1.73 -12.64
CA SER A 3 -30.60 2.01 -13.11
C SER A 3 -29.55 1.39 -12.16
N LEU A 4 -29.95 1.09 -10.92
CA LEU A 4 -29.08 0.57 -9.87
C LEU A 4 -28.91 -0.93 -9.95
N LEU A 5 -27.65 -1.36 -10.02
CA LEU A 5 -27.22 -2.75 -9.77
C LEU A 5 -26.70 -2.88 -8.34
N LYS A 6 -26.99 -4.02 -7.70
CA LYS A 6 -26.40 -4.40 -6.41
C LYS A 6 -25.39 -5.51 -6.63
N LEU A 7 -24.23 -5.40 -6.02
CA LEU A 7 -23.11 -6.33 -6.10
C LEU A 7 -22.69 -6.72 -4.68
N GLY A 8 -22.52 -8.00 -4.43
CA GLY A 8 -22.12 -8.52 -3.12
C GLY A 8 -23.28 -9.09 -2.29
N PRO A 9 -23.00 -9.59 -1.09
CA PRO A 9 -23.98 -10.20 -0.22
C PRO A 9 -24.88 -9.15 0.45
N LYS A 10 -26.11 -9.56 0.78
CA LYS A 10 -27.10 -8.69 1.46
C LYS A 10 -26.51 -8.11 2.76
N GLY A 11 -26.53 -6.78 2.86
CA GLY A 11 -26.02 -6.02 4.00
C GLY A 11 -24.54 -5.60 3.88
N ASP A 12 -23.87 -6.00 2.79
CA ASP A 12 -22.51 -5.58 2.44
C ASP A 12 -22.38 -5.29 0.94
N GLU A 13 -23.48 -4.82 0.32
CA GLU A 13 -23.54 -4.59 -1.11
C GLU A 13 -22.85 -3.29 -1.51
N TRP A 14 -22.18 -3.32 -2.66
CA TRP A 14 -21.98 -2.12 -3.46
C TRP A 14 -23.22 -1.83 -4.30
N THR A 15 -23.39 -0.59 -4.71
CA THR A 15 -24.33 -0.24 -5.77
C THR A 15 -23.58 0.37 -6.95
N TYR A 16 -24.06 0.09 -8.15
CA TYR A 16 -23.59 0.72 -9.38
C TYR A 16 -24.78 1.38 -10.07
N ASP A 17 -24.69 2.70 -10.24
CA ASP A 17 -25.67 3.47 -11.00
C ASP A 17 -25.21 3.58 -12.46
N LYS A 18 -26.02 3.00 -13.36
CA LYS A 18 -25.73 2.96 -14.81
C LYS A 18 -25.90 4.31 -15.48
N ASP A 19 -26.75 5.19 -14.94
CA ASP A 19 -27.08 6.47 -15.58
C ASP A 19 -25.93 7.47 -15.37
N ILE A 20 -25.34 7.49 -14.17
CA ILE A 20 -24.22 8.35 -13.81
C ILE A 20 -22.87 7.62 -13.81
N LYS A 21 -22.85 6.31 -14.11
CA LYS A 21 -21.67 5.46 -14.16
C LYS A 21 -20.82 5.52 -12.87
N SER A 22 -21.47 5.42 -11.72
CA SER A 22 -20.81 5.53 -10.42
C SER A 22 -21.00 4.28 -9.57
N TYR A 23 -19.91 3.79 -8.99
CA TYR A 23 -19.93 2.77 -7.95
C TYR A 23 -20.03 3.41 -6.57
N ASN A 24 -20.92 2.91 -5.73
CA ASN A 24 -21.02 3.33 -4.34
C ASN A 24 -20.62 2.16 -3.42
N LEU A 25 -19.51 2.35 -2.70
CA LEU A 25 -18.89 1.40 -1.77
C LEU A 25 -19.22 1.73 -0.31
N THR A 26 -20.07 2.72 -0.04
CA THR A 26 -20.40 3.17 1.33
C THR A 26 -21.27 2.20 2.10
N ARG A 27 -21.83 1.18 1.42
CA ARG A 27 -22.77 0.20 2.00
C ARG A 27 -24.02 0.83 2.62
N GLY A 28 -24.38 1.99 2.08
CA GLY A 28 -25.57 2.74 2.53
C GLY A 28 -25.43 3.38 3.90
N LEU A 29 -24.20 3.57 4.40
CA LEU A 29 -23.98 4.30 5.63
C LEU A 29 -24.45 5.76 5.47
N PRO A 30 -25.12 6.31 6.48
CA PRO A 30 -25.53 7.71 6.52
C PRO A 30 -24.34 8.61 6.93
N ALA A 31 -23.26 8.57 6.19
CA ALA A 31 -22.03 9.34 6.44
C ALA A 31 -21.61 10.01 5.14
N PRO A 32 -20.87 11.13 5.19
CA PRO A 32 -20.34 11.77 4.01
C PRO A 32 -19.56 10.77 3.15
N GLY A 33 -19.86 10.72 1.87
CA GLY A 33 -19.17 9.89 0.89
C GLY A 33 -18.08 10.71 0.20
N LEU A 34 -16.88 10.12 0.02
CA LEU A 34 -15.83 10.71 -0.81
C LEU A 34 -15.92 10.12 -2.22
N THR A 35 -16.27 10.97 -3.19
CA THR A 35 -16.38 10.57 -4.60
C THR A 35 -15.09 10.88 -5.35
N LEU A 36 -14.51 9.82 -5.93
CA LEU A 36 -13.25 9.83 -6.67
C LEU A 36 -13.48 9.44 -8.14
N ARG A 37 -12.73 10.05 -9.04
CA ARG A 37 -12.70 9.68 -10.45
C ARG A 37 -11.77 8.48 -10.65
N ILE A 38 -12.22 7.48 -11.41
CA ILE A 38 -11.39 6.35 -11.85
C ILE A 38 -10.53 6.79 -13.04
N THR A 39 -9.25 6.43 -13.01
CA THR A 39 -8.28 6.81 -14.06
C THR A 39 -8.01 5.71 -15.07
N GLN A 40 -8.21 4.44 -14.69
CA GLN A 40 -7.96 3.28 -15.53
C GLN A 40 -9.24 2.43 -15.69
N GLY A 41 -9.34 1.70 -16.78
CA GLY A 41 -10.57 0.99 -17.13
C GLY A 41 -11.59 1.98 -17.74
N PRO A 42 -12.87 1.91 -17.39
CA PRO A 42 -13.86 2.88 -17.83
C PRO A 42 -13.62 4.25 -17.15
N THR A 43 -12.81 5.10 -17.77
CA THR A 43 -12.34 6.38 -17.18
C THR A 43 -13.43 7.46 -17.04
N ASP A 44 -14.62 7.21 -17.54
CA ASP A 44 -15.82 8.03 -17.33
C ASP A 44 -16.64 7.60 -16.10
N THR A 45 -16.11 6.68 -15.30
CA THR A 45 -16.71 6.20 -14.06
C THR A 45 -16.11 6.87 -12.83
N SER A 46 -16.89 6.81 -11.75
CA SER A 46 -16.45 7.24 -10.42
C SER A 46 -16.73 6.18 -9.36
N ILE A 47 -16.07 6.33 -8.21
CA ILE A 47 -16.34 5.55 -7.01
C ILE A 47 -16.63 6.48 -5.84
N THR A 48 -17.60 6.12 -5.02
CA THR A 48 -17.87 6.79 -3.74
C THR A 48 -17.54 5.83 -2.60
N LEU A 49 -16.66 6.21 -1.70
CA LEU A 49 -16.27 5.44 -0.53
C LEU A 49 -16.68 6.16 0.76
N ALA A 50 -16.82 5.41 1.86
CA ALA A 50 -17.02 5.97 3.20
C ALA A 50 -15.67 6.23 3.85
N PRO A 51 -15.22 7.50 4.05
CA PRO A 51 -13.91 7.79 4.62
C PRO A 51 -13.66 7.10 5.97
N THR A 52 -14.66 7.06 6.85
CA THR A 52 -14.56 6.45 8.18
C THR A 52 -14.41 4.92 8.17
N LEU A 53 -14.76 4.27 7.05
CA LEU A 53 -14.54 2.84 6.81
C LEU A 53 -13.34 2.57 5.89
N SER A 54 -12.55 3.60 5.60
CA SER A 54 -11.44 3.51 4.66
C SER A 54 -10.10 3.74 5.33
N ALA A 55 -9.06 3.08 4.82
CA ALA A 55 -7.69 3.29 5.23
C ALA A 55 -6.76 3.44 4.03
N LEU A 56 -5.83 4.39 4.12
CA LEU A 56 -4.69 4.52 3.21
C LEU A 56 -3.53 3.69 3.76
N VAL A 57 -3.13 2.66 3.03
CA VAL A 57 -2.01 1.78 3.36
C VAL A 57 -0.77 2.27 2.59
N VAL A 58 0.16 2.88 3.31
CA VAL A 58 1.44 3.37 2.77
C VAL A 58 2.48 2.26 2.94
N VAL A 59 2.88 1.65 1.83
CA VAL A 59 3.68 0.43 1.80
C VAL A 59 5.15 0.75 1.56
N ASP A 60 6.01 0.37 2.52
CA ASP A 60 7.49 0.36 2.40
C ASP A 60 8.15 1.65 1.91
N MET A 61 7.55 2.80 2.18
CA MET A 61 8.18 4.09 1.87
C MET A 61 9.28 4.41 2.90
N GLN A 62 10.29 3.53 2.97
CA GLN A 62 11.37 3.50 3.96
C GLN A 62 12.70 3.94 3.34
N ASN A 63 13.65 4.35 4.20
CA ASN A 63 14.99 4.75 3.77
C ASN A 63 15.69 3.66 2.95
N PHE A 64 15.52 2.38 3.29
CA PHE A 64 16.11 1.28 2.53
C PHE A 64 15.72 1.32 1.04
N PHE A 65 14.46 1.62 0.74
CA PHE A 65 13.97 1.62 -0.64
C PHE A 65 14.19 2.96 -1.36
N LEU A 66 14.16 4.07 -0.65
CA LEU A 66 14.09 5.41 -1.26
C LEU A 66 15.35 6.24 -1.09
N HIS A 67 16.12 6.03 0.00
CA HIS A 67 17.27 6.89 0.25
C HIS A 67 18.44 6.52 -0.68
N PRO A 68 19.06 7.49 -1.37
CA PRO A 68 20.11 7.22 -2.36
C PRO A 68 21.34 6.49 -1.82
N SER A 69 21.60 6.55 -0.49
CA SER A 69 22.68 5.78 0.12
C SER A 69 22.37 4.27 0.27
N CYS A 70 21.11 3.88 0.06
CA CYS A 70 20.67 2.49 0.15
C CYS A 70 20.31 1.91 -1.20
N ASN A 71 19.56 2.67 -2.00
CA ASN A 71 19.03 2.18 -3.27
C ASN A 71 18.85 3.32 -4.28
N ASP A 72 18.96 3.01 -5.56
CA ASP A 72 18.60 3.93 -6.64
C ASP A 72 17.15 3.68 -7.07
N HIS A 73 16.25 4.54 -6.61
CA HIS A 73 14.82 4.41 -6.88
C HIS A 73 14.18 5.74 -7.28
N PRO A 74 14.53 6.28 -8.46
CA PRO A 74 14.08 7.61 -8.89
C PRO A 74 12.56 7.72 -9.01
N THR A 75 11.88 6.66 -9.46
CA THR A 75 10.41 6.62 -9.55
C THR A 75 9.75 6.65 -8.18
N GLY A 76 10.33 5.97 -7.19
CA GLY A 76 9.86 6.00 -5.80
C GLY A 76 10.02 7.38 -5.16
N LEU A 77 11.16 8.03 -5.40
CA LEU A 77 11.39 9.40 -4.94
C LEU A 77 10.40 10.40 -5.58
N ALA A 78 10.08 10.22 -6.87
CA ALA A 78 9.08 11.04 -7.55
C ALA A 78 7.64 10.87 -7.00
N ALA A 79 7.33 9.74 -6.36
CA ALA A 79 6.04 9.48 -5.74
C ALA A 79 5.89 10.11 -4.34
N VAL A 80 6.99 10.54 -3.69
CA VAL A 80 6.98 11.01 -2.29
C VAL A 80 6.06 12.19 -2.08
N GLU A 81 6.23 13.26 -2.85
CA GLU A 81 5.45 14.50 -2.66
C GLU A 81 3.94 14.26 -2.90
N ARG A 82 3.58 13.48 -3.93
CA ARG A 82 2.18 13.12 -4.17
C ARG A 82 1.59 12.30 -3.03
N THR A 83 2.39 11.38 -2.47
CA THR A 83 1.97 10.59 -1.30
C THR A 83 1.72 11.48 -0.09
N VAL A 84 2.54 12.52 0.12
CA VAL A 84 2.34 13.52 1.18
C VAL A 84 1.00 14.25 1.00
N GLU A 85 0.68 14.70 -0.22
CA GLU A 85 -0.59 15.38 -0.52
C GLU A 85 -1.79 14.45 -0.28
N VAL A 86 -1.71 13.21 -0.74
CA VAL A 86 -2.74 12.18 -0.52
C VAL A 86 -2.94 11.91 0.97
N ILE A 87 -1.86 11.77 1.76
CA ILE A 87 -1.93 11.59 3.22
C ILE A 87 -2.67 12.75 3.88
N LYS A 88 -2.32 13.99 3.54
CA LYS A 88 -2.97 15.19 4.08
C LYS A 88 -4.46 15.17 3.77
N ARG A 89 -4.82 14.96 2.50
CA ARG A 89 -6.22 14.91 2.07
C ARG A 89 -6.99 13.78 2.75
N CYS A 90 -6.42 12.60 2.84
CA CYS A 90 -7.02 11.46 3.54
C CYS A 90 -7.36 11.79 5.00
N ARG A 91 -6.47 12.46 5.72
CA ARG A 91 -6.73 12.89 7.10
C ARG A 91 -7.86 13.91 7.19
N GLU A 92 -7.86 14.91 6.30
CA GLU A 92 -8.91 15.94 6.26
C GLU A 92 -10.31 15.34 6.12
N VAL A 93 -10.45 14.28 5.31
CA VAL A 93 -11.74 13.63 5.07
C VAL A 93 -12.05 12.47 6.02
N GLY A 94 -11.12 12.12 6.92
CA GLY A 94 -11.32 11.06 7.92
C GLY A 94 -10.91 9.64 7.48
N VAL A 95 -10.16 9.51 6.40
CA VAL A 95 -9.52 8.23 6.02
C VAL A 95 -8.34 7.97 6.94
N LYS A 96 -8.27 6.76 7.52
CA LYS A 96 -7.19 6.36 8.43
C LYS A 96 -5.87 6.13 7.68
N ILE A 97 -4.76 6.60 8.23
CA ILE A 97 -3.42 6.31 7.69
C ILE A 97 -2.83 5.08 8.36
N ILE A 98 -2.32 4.16 7.57
CA ILE A 98 -1.62 2.95 8.03
C ILE A 98 -0.26 2.88 7.33
N TRP A 99 0.80 2.87 8.11
CA TRP A 99 2.17 2.64 7.65
C TRP A 99 2.47 1.15 7.72
N LEU A 100 2.66 0.52 6.57
CA LEU A 100 2.99 -0.89 6.45
C LEU A 100 4.44 -1.01 5.98
N ASN A 101 5.34 -1.38 6.89
CA ASN A 101 6.77 -1.33 6.65
C ASN A 101 7.45 -2.67 6.95
N TRP A 102 8.53 -2.99 6.26
CA TRP A 102 9.43 -4.02 6.75
C TRP A 102 10.00 -3.61 8.10
N GLY A 103 9.95 -4.53 9.06
CA GLY A 103 10.47 -4.30 10.39
C GLY A 103 10.67 -5.64 11.09
N LEU A 104 11.82 -6.28 10.81
CA LEU A 104 12.16 -7.63 11.26
C LEU A 104 12.62 -7.63 12.72
N SER A 105 12.31 -8.71 13.42
CA SER A 105 12.87 -9.09 14.71
C SER A 105 13.93 -10.18 14.54
N GLU A 106 14.64 -10.50 15.61
CA GLU A 106 15.57 -11.66 15.62
C GLU A 106 14.83 -12.99 15.41
N ASP A 107 13.61 -13.10 15.92
CA ASP A 107 12.76 -14.27 15.72
C ASP A 107 12.36 -14.43 14.25
N ASP A 108 12.05 -13.32 13.58
CA ASP A 108 11.77 -13.33 12.14
C ASP A 108 12.95 -13.88 11.33
N LEU A 109 14.18 -13.48 11.67
CA LEU A 109 15.38 -13.97 10.97
C LEU A 109 15.55 -15.49 11.09
N ASN A 110 15.13 -16.07 12.22
CA ASN A 110 15.20 -17.52 12.45
C ASN A 110 14.08 -18.29 11.74
N ASN A 111 12.98 -17.61 11.38
CA ASN A 111 11.75 -18.22 10.87
C ASN A 111 11.39 -17.77 9.45
N ILE A 112 12.22 -16.97 8.77
CA ILE A 112 11.98 -16.55 7.39
C ILE A 112 12.07 -17.76 6.46
N PRO A 113 11.03 -18.01 5.61
CA PRO A 113 11.11 -19.05 4.61
C PRO A 113 12.25 -18.81 3.61
N ALA A 114 12.92 -19.87 3.19
CA ALA A 114 14.06 -19.81 2.27
C ALA A 114 13.78 -19.00 0.99
N ALA A 115 12.57 -19.08 0.42
CA ALA A 115 12.18 -18.31 -0.74
C ALA A 115 12.15 -16.80 -0.47
N THR A 116 11.70 -16.38 0.72
CA THR A 116 11.68 -14.98 1.13
C THR A 116 13.10 -14.47 1.42
N GLU A 117 13.91 -15.28 2.09
CA GLU A 117 15.32 -14.94 2.33
C GLU A 117 16.09 -14.78 1.03
N ARG A 118 15.88 -15.69 0.06
CA ARG A 118 16.50 -15.63 -1.26
C ARG A 118 16.18 -14.31 -1.99
N SER A 119 14.98 -13.76 -1.88
CA SER A 119 14.57 -12.53 -2.60
C SER A 119 15.38 -11.29 -2.17
N PHE A 120 15.89 -11.28 -0.93
CA PHE A 120 16.77 -10.22 -0.41
C PHE A 120 18.24 -10.66 -0.27
N GLY A 121 18.55 -11.88 -0.66
CA GLY A 121 19.89 -12.48 -0.60
C GLY A 121 20.41 -12.89 -1.98
N SER A 122 19.82 -12.41 -3.08
CA SER A 122 20.21 -12.83 -4.44
C SER A 122 21.67 -12.52 -4.77
N SER A 123 22.26 -11.47 -4.21
CA SER A 123 23.68 -11.16 -4.35
C SER A 123 24.61 -12.24 -3.80
N LEU A 124 24.14 -13.10 -2.89
CA LEU A 124 24.89 -14.22 -2.36
C LEU A 124 25.08 -15.36 -3.36
N ILE A 125 24.21 -15.44 -4.37
CA ILE A 125 24.17 -16.54 -5.34
C ILE A 125 24.33 -16.07 -6.80
N THR A 126 24.40 -14.77 -7.04
CA THR A 126 24.57 -14.19 -8.39
C THR A 126 26.02 -13.71 -8.57
N PRO A 127 26.76 -14.20 -9.55
CA PRO A 127 28.13 -13.73 -9.84
C PRO A 127 28.14 -12.26 -10.35
N PRO A 128 29.21 -11.48 -10.03
CA PRO A 128 30.37 -11.88 -9.25
C PRO A 128 30.07 -11.87 -7.75
N LEU A 129 30.40 -12.98 -7.09
CA LEU A 129 30.26 -13.07 -5.64
C LEU A 129 31.36 -12.24 -4.98
N ASP A 130 31.02 -11.21 -4.25
CA ASP A 130 31.97 -10.53 -3.36
C ASP A 130 32.10 -11.33 -2.07
N HIS A 131 33.11 -12.19 -2.01
CA HIS A 131 33.41 -13.02 -0.84
C HIS A 131 33.81 -12.22 0.43
N LYS A 132 33.93 -10.88 0.32
CA LYS A 132 34.26 -10.03 1.48
C LYS A 132 33.04 -9.60 2.29
N GLN A 133 31.83 -9.77 1.77
CA GLN A 133 30.61 -9.45 2.49
C GLN A 133 30.03 -10.69 3.15
N ALA A 134 30.04 -10.72 4.49
CA ALA A 134 29.69 -11.89 5.28
C ALA A 134 28.22 -12.33 5.14
N ARG A 135 27.28 -11.44 4.79
CA ARG A 135 25.86 -11.73 4.55
C ARG A 135 25.20 -10.51 3.93
N ASN A 136 24.63 -10.61 2.72
CA ASN A 136 23.96 -9.52 2.03
C ASN A 136 22.43 -9.64 2.03
N GLY A 137 21.85 -10.32 3.01
CA GLY A 137 20.43 -10.53 3.17
C GLY A 137 19.86 -9.83 4.40
N PHE A 138 18.66 -10.15 4.75
CA PHE A 138 18.00 -9.65 5.95
C PHE A 138 18.89 -9.72 7.19
N GLY A 139 18.89 -8.67 8.00
CA GLY A 139 19.63 -8.58 9.23
C GLY A 139 21.15 -8.40 9.09
N SER A 140 21.69 -8.29 7.85
CA SER A 140 23.11 -7.95 7.64
C SER A 140 23.38 -6.49 7.94
N ASP A 141 24.57 -6.16 8.43
CA ASP A 141 24.98 -4.79 8.67
C ASP A 141 25.21 -4.07 7.33
N MET A 142 24.57 -2.93 7.16
CA MET A 142 24.67 -2.10 5.96
C MET A 142 25.85 -1.10 6.03
N GLY A 143 26.55 -1.02 7.16
CA GLY A 143 27.64 -0.07 7.38
C GLY A 143 27.17 1.39 7.51
N ASP A 144 28.12 2.28 7.78
CA ASP A 144 27.94 3.76 7.81
C ASP A 144 26.75 4.22 8.69
N GLY A 145 26.45 3.51 9.77
CA GLY A 145 25.36 3.85 10.69
C GLY A 145 23.96 3.55 10.17
N ARG A 146 23.83 2.92 9.00
CA ARG A 146 22.52 2.55 8.40
C ARG A 146 21.83 1.42 9.15
N GLY A 147 22.57 0.69 9.98
CA GLY A 147 22.07 -0.41 10.79
C GLY A 147 21.89 -1.71 10.01
N ARG A 148 21.22 -2.67 10.62
CA ARG A 148 20.99 -3.98 10.02
C ARG A 148 19.80 -3.95 9.07
N LEU A 149 19.94 -4.61 7.91
CA LEU A 149 19.00 -4.58 6.79
C LEU A 149 17.58 -4.94 7.24
N LEU A 150 16.68 -3.97 7.16
CA LEU A 150 15.24 -4.03 7.46
C LEU A 150 14.88 -4.55 8.87
N MET A 151 15.83 -4.49 9.80
CA MET A 151 15.52 -4.77 11.21
C MET A 151 14.75 -3.61 11.83
N ALA A 152 13.73 -3.92 12.63
CA ALA A 152 12.96 -2.91 13.34
C ALA A 152 13.87 -1.99 14.17
N GLY A 153 13.66 -0.68 14.05
CA GLY A 153 14.45 0.34 14.75
C GLY A 153 15.74 0.75 14.06
N SER A 154 16.25 0.02 13.04
CA SER A 154 17.41 0.48 12.26
C SER A 154 17.06 1.66 11.37
N TRP A 155 18.06 2.53 11.06
CA TRP A 155 17.85 3.72 10.26
C TRP A 155 17.29 3.40 8.86
N ASN A 156 17.79 2.32 8.23
CA ASN A 156 17.30 1.91 6.91
C ASN A 156 15.83 1.45 6.92
N ALA A 157 15.33 0.97 8.05
CA ALA A 157 13.93 0.56 8.20
C ALA A 157 12.99 1.70 8.61
N ARG A 158 13.48 2.91 8.85
CA ARG A 158 12.63 4.07 9.14
C ARG A 158 11.90 4.54 7.89
N ILE A 159 10.75 5.16 8.09
CA ILE A 159 10.04 5.90 7.03
C ILE A 159 10.99 6.95 6.46
N TYR A 160 10.95 7.16 5.15
CA TYR A 160 11.76 8.18 4.46
C TYR A 160 11.45 9.58 4.99
N ASP A 161 12.49 10.40 5.22
CA ASP A 161 12.40 11.62 6.04
C ASP A 161 11.22 12.54 5.71
N THR A 162 11.00 12.89 4.44
CA THR A 162 9.86 13.74 4.02
C THR A 162 8.50 13.15 4.42
N LEU A 163 8.36 11.84 4.39
CA LEU A 163 7.15 11.14 4.81
C LEU A 163 7.09 10.95 6.34
N GLN A 164 8.24 10.82 6.98
CA GLN A 164 8.34 10.79 8.44
C GLN A 164 7.83 12.10 9.04
N ASP A 165 8.10 13.23 8.41
CA ASP A 165 7.66 14.57 8.86
C ASP A 165 6.13 14.72 8.88
N VAL A 166 5.42 13.96 8.04
CA VAL A 166 3.95 13.97 8.02
C VAL A 166 3.32 12.80 8.76
N SER A 167 4.10 11.85 9.26
CA SER A 167 3.58 10.76 10.08
C SER A 167 3.15 11.25 11.48
N GLN A 168 2.12 10.67 12.06
CA GLN A 168 1.56 11.07 13.34
C GLN A 168 1.43 9.87 14.26
N VAL A 169 2.31 9.76 15.25
CA VAL A 169 2.42 8.59 16.15
C VAL A 169 1.12 8.35 16.92
N ASP A 170 0.40 9.41 17.31
CA ASP A 170 -0.81 9.31 18.14
C ASP A 170 -2.06 8.97 17.32
N SER A 171 -2.05 9.17 16.01
CA SER A 171 -3.24 9.01 15.17
C SER A 171 -3.09 7.97 14.07
N ASP A 172 -1.89 7.75 13.55
CA ASP A 172 -1.64 6.76 12.51
C ASP A 172 -1.44 5.36 13.10
N ILE A 173 -1.63 4.35 12.28
CA ILE A 173 -1.36 2.96 12.65
C ILE A 173 -0.04 2.53 12.01
N PHE A 174 0.84 1.91 12.79
CA PHE A 174 2.14 1.43 12.31
C PHE A 174 2.16 -0.10 12.39
N CYS A 175 2.36 -0.74 11.24
CA CYS A 175 2.36 -2.19 11.10
C CYS A 175 3.70 -2.65 10.53
N ASN A 176 4.44 -3.46 11.30
CA ASN A 176 5.59 -4.15 10.76
C ASN A 176 5.17 -5.41 10.02
N LYS A 177 5.84 -5.70 8.92
CA LYS A 177 5.71 -6.95 8.18
C LYS A 177 7.09 -7.62 8.01
N ASN A 178 7.06 -8.91 7.77
CA ASN A 178 8.23 -9.76 7.58
C ASN A 178 8.12 -10.62 6.31
N ARG A 179 7.21 -10.26 5.43
CA ARG A 179 6.98 -10.87 4.09
C ARG A 179 6.67 -9.76 3.08
N ILE A 180 6.64 -10.11 1.80
CA ILE A 180 6.25 -9.19 0.73
C ILE A 180 4.85 -8.65 1.01
N SER A 181 3.87 -9.51 1.23
CA SER A 181 2.51 -9.11 1.62
C SER A 181 2.40 -8.80 3.11
N GLY A 182 1.60 -7.78 3.45
CA GLY A 182 1.18 -7.50 4.81
C GLY A 182 0.14 -8.50 5.36
N PHE A 183 -0.38 -9.40 4.52
CA PHE A 183 -1.42 -10.37 4.85
C PHE A 183 -0.97 -11.82 4.73
N TRP A 184 0.31 -12.12 4.87
CA TRP A 184 0.83 -13.47 4.69
C TRP A 184 0.17 -14.55 5.59
N ASN A 185 -0.58 -14.14 6.63
CA ASN A 185 -1.52 -14.98 7.39
C ASN A 185 -2.66 -14.14 7.98
N GLY A 186 -3.58 -14.77 8.71
CA GLY A 186 -4.73 -14.11 9.33
C GLY A 186 -4.41 -13.25 10.55
N GLU A 187 -3.22 -13.40 11.14
CA GLU A 187 -2.83 -12.83 12.42
C GLU A 187 -1.77 -11.72 12.28
N THR A 188 -1.53 -11.22 11.06
CA THR A 188 -0.55 -10.15 10.84
C THR A 188 -0.98 -8.85 11.52
N PRO A 189 -0.02 -7.96 11.88
CA PRO A 189 -0.35 -6.65 12.46
C PRO A 189 -1.35 -5.86 11.60
N LEU A 190 -1.20 -5.89 10.27
CA LEU A 190 -2.12 -5.22 9.35
C LEU A 190 -3.53 -5.85 9.41
N ALA A 191 -3.65 -7.18 9.34
CA ALA A 191 -4.95 -7.84 9.38
C ALA A 191 -5.70 -7.53 10.70
N LYS A 192 -4.99 -7.56 11.83
CA LYS A 192 -5.54 -7.21 13.14
C LYS A 192 -6.01 -5.75 13.20
N ALA A 193 -5.18 -4.81 12.74
CA ALA A 193 -5.49 -3.40 12.75
C ALA A 193 -6.73 -3.08 11.90
N LEU A 194 -6.81 -3.65 10.70
CA LEU A 194 -7.93 -3.44 9.79
C LEU A 194 -9.24 -4.04 10.34
N THR A 195 -9.17 -5.23 10.90
CA THR A 195 -10.34 -5.89 11.51
C THR A 195 -10.82 -5.12 12.75
N ALA A 196 -9.90 -4.72 13.62
CA ALA A 196 -10.24 -3.95 14.82
C ALA A 196 -10.81 -2.56 14.50
N GLY A 197 -10.32 -1.92 13.43
CA GLY A 197 -10.84 -0.64 12.94
C GLY A 197 -12.13 -0.73 12.15
N GLY A 198 -12.57 -1.93 11.79
CA GLY A 198 -13.77 -2.14 10.97
C GLY A 198 -13.66 -1.62 9.54
N PHE A 199 -12.44 -1.43 9.03
CA PHE A 199 -12.22 -0.90 7.70
C PHE A 199 -12.70 -1.85 6.61
N ARG A 200 -13.26 -1.30 5.55
CA ARG A 200 -13.81 -2.02 4.39
C ARG A 200 -13.08 -1.71 3.09
N THR A 201 -12.67 -0.46 2.91
CA THR A 201 -12.02 0.02 1.69
C THR A 201 -10.58 0.40 1.97
N LEU A 202 -9.65 -0.11 1.18
CA LEU A 202 -8.22 0.11 1.32
C LEU A 202 -7.68 0.83 0.08
N LEU A 203 -7.03 1.97 0.31
CA LEU A 203 -6.26 2.67 -0.71
C LEU A 203 -4.80 2.28 -0.54
N PHE A 204 -4.10 1.99 -1.63
CA PHE A 204 -2.71 1.51 -1.61
C PHE A 204 -1.77 2.49 -2.29
N THR A 205 -0.68 2.83 -1.61
CA THR A 205 0.46 3.61 -2.12
C THR A 205 1.76 2.93 -1.73
N GLY A 206 2.87 3.29 -2.36
CA GLY A 206 4.21 2.87 -1.92
C GLY A 206 5.02 2.08 -2.93
N VAL A 207 5.99 1.32 -2.45
CA VAL A 207 6.98 0.60 -3.26
C VAL A 207 7.15 -0.86 -2.82
N ASN A 208 7.55 -1.79 -3.73
CA ASN A 208 7.44 -1.65 -5.19
C ASN A 208 6.04 -2.03 -5.63
N THR A 209 5.55 -1.36 -6.66
CA THR A 209 4.18 -1.53 -7.19
C THR A 209 3.84 -2.99 -7.47
N ASP A 210 4.70 -3.70 -8.18
CA ASP A 210 4.53 -5.09 -8.63
C ASP A 210 4.91 -6.14 -7.57
N GLN A 211 5.37 -5.72 -6.40
CA GLN A 211 5.85 -6.59 -5.33
C GLN A 211 5.04 -6.38 -4.04
N CYS A 212 5.54 -5.56 -3.11
CA CYS A 212 4.91 -5.40 -1.80
C CYS A 212 3.52 -4.76 -1.90
N VAL A 213 3.34 -3.79 -2.80
CA VAL A 213 2.04 -3.16 -3.03
C VAL A 213 1.06 -4.17 -3.62
N LEU A 214 1.38 -4.76 -4.79
CA LEU A 214 0.51 -5.75 -5.43
C LEU A 214 0.26 -6.96 -4.54
N GLY A 215 1.29 -7.50 -3.88
CA GLY A 215 1.14 -8.66 -3.00
C GLY A 215 0.17 -8.39 -1.84
N THR A 216 0.25 -7.20 -1.23
CA THR A 216 -0.66 -6.82 -0.14
C THR A 216 -2.07 -6.54 -0.66
N LEU A 217 -2.19 -5.84 -1.79
CA LEU A 217 -3.48 -5.53 -2.43
C LEU A 217 -4.22 -6.80 -2.87
N ALA A 218 -3.52 -7.74 -3.53
CA ALA A 218 -4.11 -8.99 -3.97
C ALA A 218 -4.59 -9.84 -2.79
N ASP A 219 -3.79 -9.94 -1.72
CA ASP A 219 -4.21 -10.67 -0.51
C ASP A 219 -5.38 -9.97 0.20
N ALA A 220 -5.45 -8.64 0.18
CA ALA A 220 -6.61 -7.90 0.68
C ALA A 220 -7.86 -8.23 -0.14
N TYR A 221 -7.76 -8.20 -1.46
CA TYR A 221 -8.85 -8.57 -2.37
C TYR A 221 -9.36 -9.99 -2.11
N TYR A 222 -8.46 -10.98 -2.00
CA TYR A 222 -8.84 -12.36 -1.71
C TYR A 222 -9.53 -12.55 -0.36
N ARG A 223 -9.35 -11.61 0.55
CA ARG A 223 -9.98 -11.60 1.89
C ARG A 223 -11.24 -10.73 1.94
N GLY A 224 -11.65 -10.12 0.82
CA GLY A 224 -12.92 -9.41 0.67
C GLY A 224 -12.87 -7.92 1.04
N TRP A 225 -11.68 -7.29 1.11
CA TRP A 225 -11.60 -5.83 1.17
C TRP A 225 -11.79 -5.21 -0.22
N ASP A 226 -12.40 -4.05 -0.27
CA ASP A 226 -12.38 -3.20 -1.47
C ASP A 226 -10.99 -2.62 -1.65
N CYS A 227 -10.42 -2.75 -2.83
CA CYS A 227 -9.06 -2.31 -3.09
C CYS A 227 -9.04 -1.18 -4.12
N ILE A 228 -8.30 -0.12 -3.81
CA ILE A 228 -8.07 1.03 -4.68
C ILE A 228 -6.57 1.28 -4.75
N MET A 229 -5.99 1.26 -5.93
CA MET A 229 -4.59 1.61 -6.15
C MET A 229 -4.48 3.08 -6.50
N VAL A 230 -3.59 3.82 -5.85
CA VAL A 230 -3.24 5.20 -6.21
C VAL A 230 -2.01 5.15 -7.11
N GLU A 231 -2.23 5.12 -8.43
CA GLU A 231 -1.23 4.69 -9.41
C GLU A 231 0.05 5.53 -9.43
N ASP A 232 -0.05 6.85 -9.27
CA ASP A 232 1.07 7.77 -9.30
C ASP A 232 1.73 7.99 -7.92
N CYS A 233 1.16 7.37 -6.87
CA CYS A 233 1.76 7.20 -5.55
C CYS A 233 2.34 5.79 -5.34
N CYS A 234 2.25 4.92 -6.34
CA CYS A 234 2.92 3.62 -6.39
C CYS A 234 4.07 3.68 -7.39
N ALA A 235 5.19 3.08 -7.05
CA ALA A 235 6.36 3.11 -7.91
C ALA A 235 7.17 1.81 -7.86
N THR A 236 7.83 1.50 -8.97
CA THR A 236 8.75 0.36 -9.07
C THR A 236 9.90 0.65 -10.04
N THR A 237 10.98 -0.08 -9.90
CA THR A 237 12.10 -0.11 -10.85
C THR A 237 12.02 -1.32 -11.79
N THR A 238 11.04 -2.20 -11.62
CA THR A 238 10.83 -3.37 -12.48
C THR A 238 10.30 -2.94 -13.85
N PRO A 239 11.00 -3.23 -14.96
CA PRO A 239 10.49 -2.91 -16.29
C PRO A 239 9.11 -3.54 -16.56
N GLY A 240 8.12 -2.72 -16.90
CA GLY A 240 6.73 -3.16 -17.14
C GLY A 240 5.93 -3.53 -15.89
N GLY A 241 6.55 -3.53 -14.71
CA GLY A 241 5.90 -3.90 -13.45
C GLY A 241 4.74 -2.97 -13.08
N GLN A 242 4.91 -1.67 -13.31
CA GLN A 242 3.86 -0.66 -13.10
C GLN A 242 2.62 -0.95 -13.96
N ASP A 243 2.81 -1.06 -15.27
CA ASP A 243 1.72 -1.21 -16.25
C ASP A 243 0.92 -2.50 -16.03
N VAL A 244 1.61 -3.61 -15.79
CA VAL A 244 0.95 -4.91 -15.52
C VAL A 244 0.16 -4.86 -14.22
N THR A 245 0.68 -4.21 -13.18
CA THR A 245 -0.02 -4.09 -11.89
C THR A 245 -1.26 -3.20 -12.00
N ILE A 246 -1.17 -2.08 -12.70
CA ILE A 246 -2.31 -1.20 -13.00
C ILE A 246 -3.37 -1.99 -13.77
N TYR A 247 -2.96 -2.71 -14.84
CA TYR A 247 -3.87 -3.52 -15.63
C TYR A 247 -4.60 -4.57 -14.78
N ASN A 248 -3.87 -5.33 -13.97
CA ASN A 248 -4.45 -6.38 -13.13
C ASN A 248 -5.39 -5.79 -12.08
N THR A 249 -5.03 -4.63 -11.49
CA THR A 249 -5.86 -3.98 -10.48
C THR A 249 -7.16 -3.48 -11.10
N SER A 250 -7.10 -2.74 -12.21
CA SER A 250 -8.28 -2.16 -12.86
C SER A 250 -9.24 -3.19 -13.45
N ASN A 251 -8.74 -4.36 -13.82
CA ASN A 251 -9.54 -5.41 -14.46
C ASN A 251 -9.96 -6.56 -13.52
N GLY A 252 -9.34 -6.68 -12.35
CA GLY A 252 -9.58 -7.82 -11.48
C GLY A 252 -9.66 -7.52 -9.99
N TYR A 253 -8.70 -6.79 -9.44
CA TYR A 253 -8.58 -6.67 -7.99
C TYR A 253 -9.33 -5.47 -7.39
N GLY A 254 -9.72 -4.47 -8.20
CA GLY A 254 -10.39 -3.30 -7.66
C GLY A 254 -10.37 -2.11 -8.61
N PHE A 255 -10.08 -0.94 -8.08
CA PHE A 255 -10.10 0.32 -8.82
C PHE A 255 -8.72 0.96 -8.85
N VAL A 256 -8.50 1.82 -9.85
CA VAL A 256 -7.28 2.62 -9.98
C VAL A 256 -7.65 4.09 -10.07
N VAL A 257 -7.03 4.90 -9.22
CA VAL A 257 -7.14 6.35 -9.18
C VAL A 257 -5.75 6.97 -9.16
N ASP A 258 -5.64 8.27 -9.39
CA ASP A 258 -4.41 9.03 -9.19
C ASP A 258 -4.50 9.92 -7.92
N SER A 259 -3.38 10.51 -7.53
CA SER A 259 -3.29 11.45 -6.41
C SER A 259 -4.24 12.64 -6.59
N LYS A 260 -4.36 13.14 -7.82
CA LYS A 260 -5.25 14.26 -8.16
C LYS A 260 -6.72 13.90 -7.92
N SER A 261 -7.15 12.69 -8.26
CA SER A 261 -8.52 12.22 -8.00
C SER A 261 -8.85 12.23 -6.51
N ILE A 262 -7.87 11.92 -5.64
CA ILE A 262 -8.07 11.96 -4.19
C ILE A 262 -8.10 13.39 -3.66
N VAL A 263 -7.16 14.23 -4.10
CA VAL A 263 -7.05 15.64 -3.64
C VAL A 263 -8.28 16.45 -4.06
N ASP A 264 -8.73 16.28 -5.30
CA ASP A 264 -9.90 16.97 -5.86
C ASP A 264 -11.22 16.25 -5.52
N GLY A 265 -11.18 15.11 -4.88
CA GLY A 265 -12.35 14.30 -4.55
C GLY A 265 -13.42 15.08 -3.78
N THR A 266 -14.67 14.92 -4.21
CA THR A 266 -15.81 15.63 -3.63
C THR A 266 -16.32 14.86 -2.40
N LEU A 267 -16.39 15.56 -1.27
CA LEU A 267 -17.04 15.05 -0.07
C LEU A 267 -18.52 15.44 -0.13
N GLU A 268 -19.39 14.45 -0.28
CA GLU A 268 -20.85 14.64 -0.29
C GLU A 268 -21.35 14.63 1.16
N GLU A 269 -22.15 15.64 1.52
CA GLU A 269 -22.77 15.75 2.87
C GLU A 269 -23.94 14.76 3.07
#